data_eda3a42ce0cc5024aeafa848189d8208
#
_entry.id   eda3a42ce0cc5024aeafa848189d8208
#
_cell.length_a   1.000
_cell.length_b   1.000
_cell.length_c   1.000
_cell.angle_alpha   90.00
_cell.angle_beta   90.00
_cell.angle_gamma   90.00
#
_symmetry.space_group_name_H-M   'P 1'
#
loop_
_entity.id
_entity.type
_entity.pdbx_description
1 polymer ?
#
loop_
_entity_poly.entity_id
_entity_poly.type
_entity_poly.pdbx_seq_one_letter_code
_entity_poly.pdbx_strand_id
1 'polypeptide(L)'
;MPDKRWNVFEVKLDGTGCKPLVETVEPDLEFYDGTYLPDGRIIANSNIGYQGVPCVSGADPVGNMVLYTPKDKGLRRLTFDQDANWNPVIMHNGRVMYTRWEYTDLTHYFSRIIMHMNPDGTENKALFGSGAMFPNSTFDIQPLPGHSSAFVGIISGHHGVARSGRIILFDPSKA
;
A
#
# COMPACT_ATOMS: atom_id res chain seq x y z
N MET A 1 14.93 -3.70 -25.80
CA MET A 1 15.15 -4.45 -24.55
C MET A 1 13.78 -4.75 -23.96
N PRO A 2 13.52 -5.89 -23.35
CA PRO A 2 12.24 -6.09 -22.68
C PRO A 2 12.06 -4.99 -21.62
N ASP A 3 10.85 -4.51 -21.51
CA ASP A 3 10.45 -3.50 -20.53
C ASP A 3 10.75 -4.05 -19.12
N LYS A 4 11.63 -3.37 -18.37
CA LYS A 4 12.05 -3.80 -17.04
C LYS A 4 11.19 -3.18 -15.93
N ARG A 5 10.11 -2.49 -16.28
CA ARG A 5 9.24 -1.83 -15.32
C ARG A 5 8.35 -2.83 -14.57
N TRP A 6 8.13 -2.55 -13.32
CA TRP A 6 7.12 -3.24 -12.55
C TRP A 6 5.73 -2.84 -13.04
N ASN A 7 4.85 -3.82 -13.17
CA ASN A 7 3.44 -3.59 -13.43
C ASN A 7 2.59 -4.64 -12.72
N VAL A 8 1.35 -4.30 -12.42
CA VAL A 8 0.36 -5.22 -11.90
C VAL A 8 -0.25 -5.99 -13.06
N PHE A 9 -0.30 -7.31 -12.93
CA PHE A 9 -0.85 -8.20 -13.96
C PHE A 9 -2.06 -8.96 -13.42
N GLU A 10 -3.03 -9.17 -14.28
CA GLU A 10 -4.13 -10.10 -14.07
C GLU A 10 -3.85 -11.40 -14.82
N VAL A 11 -4.13 -12.52 -14.18
CA VAL A 11 -4.06 -13.85 -14.77
C VAL A 11 -5.24 -14.67 -14.30
N LYS A 12 -5.81 -15.49 -15.16
CA LYS A 12 -6.86 -16.42 -14.77
C LYS A 12 -6.32 -17.51 -13.86
N LEU A 13 -7.19 -18.12 -13.05
CA LEU A 13 -6.80 -19.21 -12.14
C LEU A 13 -6.20 -20.44 -12.84
N ASP A 14 -6.49 -20.63 -14.12
CA ASP A 14 -5.90 -21.68 -14.96
C ASP A 14 -4.53 -21.29 -15.55
N GLY A 15 -4.01 -20.10 -15.19
CA GLY A 15 -2.73 -19.59 -15.65
C GLY A 15 -2.77 -18.93 -17.02
N THR A 16 -3.92 -18.89 -17.69
CA THR A 16 -4.06 -18.23 -18.99
C THR A 16 -4.42 -16.76 -18.89
N GLY A 17 -4.37 -16.03 -20.01
CA GLY A 17 -4.86 -14.65 -20.12
C GLY A 17 -4.07 -13.64 -19.30
N CYS A 18 -2.78 -13.87 -19.07
CA CYS A 18 -1.93 -12.89 -18.39
C CYS A 18 -1.84 -11.58 -19.18
N LYS A 19 -2.24 -10.49 -18.55
CA LYS A 19 -2.23 -9.15 -19.16
C LYS A 19 -1.91 -8.08 -18.10
N PRO A 20 -1.27 -6.96 -18.47
CA PRO A 20 -1.10 -5.85 -17.56
C PRO A 20 -2.48 -5.25 -17.19
N LEU A 21 -2.63 -4.90 -15.92
CA LEU A 21 -3.86 -4.24 -15.43
C LEU A 21 -3.82 -2.74 -15.63
N VAL A 22 -2.66 -2.13 -15.42
CA VAL A 22 -2.49 -0.69 -15.57
C VAL A 22 -1.81 -0.42 -16.91
N GLU A 23 -2.52 0.28 -17.78
CA GLU A 23 -2.00 0.74 -19.06
C GLU A 23 -1.77 2.24 -18.99
N THR A 24 -0.54 2.68 -19.27
CA THR A 24 -0.16 4.09 -19.27
C THR A 24 0.74 4.37 -20.48
N VAL A 25 0.68 5.61 -20.95
CA VAL A 25 1.60 6.13 -21.98
C VAL A 25 2.91 6.65 -21.38
N GLU A 26 2.95 6.84 -20.07
CA GLU A 26 4.12 7.33 -19.35
C GLU A 26 5.16 6.20 -19.20
N PRO A 27 6.33 6.32 -19.87
CA PRO A 27 7.27 5.22 -19.98
C PRO A 27 8.01 4.90 -18.67
N ASP A 28 8.03 5.83 -17.72
CA ASP A 28 8.81 5.74 -16.49
C ASP A 28 7.97 5.38 -15.26
N LEU A 29 6.66 5.18 -15.43
CA LEU A 29 5.79 4.79 -14.34
C LEU A 29 5.82 3.29 -14.09
N GLU A 30 5.95 2.94 -12.82
CA GLU A 30 5.89 1.59 -12.30
C GLU A 30 4.67 1.42 -11.41
N PHE A 31 4.12 0.19 -11.35
CA PHE A 31 2.95 -0.14 -10.55
C PHE A 31 3.15 -1.46 -9.84
N TYR A 32 2.77 -1.52 -8.57
CA TYR A 32 2.85 -2.72 -7.73
C TYR A 32 1.79 -2.70 -6.62
N ASP A 33 1.65 -3.78 -5.89
CA ASP A 33 0.66 -3.94 -4.80
C ASP A 33 -0.77 -3.58 -5.23
N GLY A 34 -1.23 -4.11 -6.37
CA GLY A 34 -2.54 -3.79 -6.91
C GLY A 34 -3.69 -4.48 -6.16
N THR A 35 -4.79 -3.75 -5.92
CA THR A 35 -6.04 -4.30 -5.41
C THR A 35 -7.23 -3.74 -6.19
N TYR A 36 -8.25 -4.62 -6.43
CA TYR A 36 -9.50 -4.18 -7.04
C TYR A 36 -10.42 -3.50 -6.04
N LEU A 37 -11.03 -2.41 -6.46
CA LEU A 37 -12.21 -1.87 -5.82
C LEU A 37 -13.46 -2.67 -6.27
N PRO A 38 -14.55 -2.66 -5.48
CA PRO A 38 -15.79 -3.36 -5.84
C PRO A 38 -16.40 -2.90 -7.16
N ASP A 39 -16.11 -1.70 -7.63
CA ASP A 39 -16.59 -1.12 -8.88
C ASP A 39 -15.68 -1.40 -10.09
N GLY A 40 -14.63 -2.21 -9.92
CA GLY A 40 -13.68 -2.60 -10.95
C GLY A 40 -12.55 -1.62 -11.22
N ARG A 41 -12.48 -0.50 -10.50
CA ARG A 41 -11.29 0.33 -10.48
C ARG A 41 -10.18 -0.36 -9.70
N ILE A 42 -8.94 0.10 -9.86
CA ILE A 42 -7.76 -0.50 -9.24
C ILE A 42 -7.02 0.56 -8.43
N ILE A 43 -6.66 0.20 -7.21
CA ILE A 43 -5.68 0.97 -6.43
C ILE A 43 -4.37 0.19 -6.49
N ALA A 44 -3.28 0.90 -6.78
CA ALA A 44 -1.94 0.34 -6.78
C ALA A 44 -0.94 1.36 -6.22
N ASN A 45 0.24 0.92 -5.89
CA ASN A 45 1.37 1.81 -5.66
C ASN A 45 2.06 2.15 -6.97
N SER A 46 2.63 3.36 -7.03
CA SER A 46 3.38 3.85 -8.18
C SER A 46 4.46 4.83 -7.75
N ASN A 47 5.51 4.92 -8.54
CA ASN A 47 6.54 5.96 -8.43
C ASN A 47 6.11 7.31 -9.02
N ILE A 48 4.82 7.54 -9.20
CA ILE A 48 4.22 8.74 -9.85
C ILE A 48 4.67 10.08 -9.24
N GLY A 49 5.17 10.07 -8.01
CA GLY A 49 5.71 11.26 -7.37
C GLY A 49 7.09 11.66 -7.89
N TYR A 50 7.79 10.78 -8.59
CA TYR A 50 9.19 10.94 -9.03
C TYR A 50 10.12 11.38 -7.90
N GLN A 51 9.86 10.90 -6.70
CA GLN A 51 10.63 11.19 -5.50
C GLN A 51 11.46 9.97 -5.11
N GLY A 52 12.66 10.20 -4.64
CA GLY A 52 13.51 9.16 -4.07
C GLY A 52 13.37 9.07 -2.56
N VAL A 53 13.49 7.85 -2.03
CA VAL A 53 13.45 7.59 -0.59
C VAL A 53 14.68 8.21 0.10
N PRO A 54 14.52 9.12 1.07
CA PRO A 54 15.65 9.81 1.71
C PRO A 54 16.62 8.85 2.42
N CYS A 55 16.13 7.80 3.01
CA CYS A 55 16.91 6.81 3.77
C CYS A 55 18.00 6.12 2.93
N VAL A 56 17.81 6.02 1.62
CA VAL A 56 18.76 5.42 0.66
C VAL A 56 19.31 6.45 -0.32
N SER A 57 19.37 7.70 0.09
CA SER A 57 19.88 8.84 -0.72
C SER A 57 19.20 8.97 -2.08
N GLY A 58 17.91 8.65 -2.14
CA GLY A 58 17.10 8.74 -3.35
C GLY A 58 17.26 7.57 -4.34
N ALA A 59 17.99 6.51 -3.97
CA ALA A 59 18.24 5.38 -4.88
C ALA A 59 16.98 4.57 -5.21
N ASP A 60 16.03 4.48 -4.26
CA ASP A 60 14.77 3.79 -4.46
C ASP A 60 13.63 4.82 -4.62
N PRO A 61 12.65 4.56 -5.50
CA PRO A 61 11.51 5.45 -5.67
C PRO A 61 10.53 5.36 -4.49
N VAL A 62 9.93 6.50 -4.15
CA VAL A 62 8.81 6.54 -3.19
C VAL A 62 7.56 5.99 -3.84
N GLY A 63 6.93 4.98 -3.22
CA GLY A 63 5.64 4.45 -3.61
C GLY A 63 4.49 5.30 -3.10
N ASN A 64 3.74 5.90 -4.02
CA ASN A 64 2.47 6.57 -3.70
C ASN A 64 1.30 5.81 -4.30
N MET A 65 0.16 5.85 -3.64
CA MET A 65 -1.04 5.20 -4.15
C MET A 65 -1.66 5.98 -5.28
N VAL A 66 -2.11 5.23 -6.27
CA VAL A 66 -2.86 5.73 -7.42
C VAL A 66 -4.18 4.98 -7.57
N LEU A 67 -5.17 5.67 -8.12
CA LEU A 67 -6.42 5.10 -8.59
C LEU A 67 -6.36 5.01 -10.12
N TYR A 68 -6.51 3.82 -10.63
CA TYR A 68 -6.62 3.57 -12.07
C TYR A 68 -8.04 3.17 -12.43
N THR A 69 -8.58 3.80 -13.47
CA THR A 69 -9.91 3.53 -14.03
C THR A 69 -9.75 2.84 -15.39
N PRO A 70 -9.96 1.52 -15.51
CA PRO A 70 -9.72 0.79 -16.76
C PRO A 70 -10.54 1.28 -17.94
N LYS A 71 -11.75 1.80 -17.68
CA LYS A 71 -12.70 2.23 -18.73
C LYS A 71 -12.15 3.35 -19.62
N ASP A 72 -11.47 4.31 -19.04
CA ASP A 72 -10.94 5.49 -19.72
C ASP A 72 -9.41 5.62 -19.60
N LYS A 73 -8.77 4.61 -18.99
CA LYS A 73 -7.34 4.58 -18.67
C LYS A 73 -6.91 5.78 -17.79
N GLY A 74 -7.86 6.33 -17.05
CA GLY A 74 -7.62 7.46 -16.15
C GLY A 74 -6.74 7.03 -14.97
N LEU A 75 -5.68 7.80 -14.70
CA LEU A 75 -4.76 7.60 -13.60
C LEU A 75 -4.78 8.83 -12.68
N ARG A 76 -5.02 8.62 -11.39
CA ARG A 76 -5.04 9.69 -10.39
C ARG A 76 -4.23 9.32 -9.17
N ARG A 77 -3.29 10.18 -8.76
CA ARG A 77 -2.55 10.04 -7.51
C ARG A 77 -3.48 10.29 -6.31
N LEU A 78 -3.41 9.42 -5.29
CA LEU A 78 -4.24 9.47 -4.08
C LEU A 78 -3.46 9.90 -2.84
N THR A 79 -2.17 9.52 -2.74
CA THR A 79 -1.31 9.89 -1.60
C THR A 79 -0.15 10.75 -2.07
N PHE A 80 0.29 11.66 -1.19
CA PHE A 80 1.30 12.68 -1.49
C PHE A 80 2.41 12.69 -0.43
N ASP A 81 2.59 11.56 0.24
CA ASP A 81 3.56 11.40 1.31
C ASP A 81 4.98 11.47 0.78
N GLN A 82 5.88 11.96 1.61
CA GLN A 82 7.32 11.97 1.35
C GLN A 82 7.89 10.55 1.32
N ASP A 83 7.29 9.65 2.09
CA ASP A 83 7.74 8.28 2.26
C ASP A 83 6.77 7.30 1.62
N ALA A 84 7.20 6.05 1.48
CA ALA A 84 6.45 5.05 0.73
C ALA A 84 5.20 4.55 1.47
N ASN A 85 4.19 4.26 0.70
CA ASN A 85 2.98 3.53 1.10
C ASN A 85 3.03 2.11 0.53
N TRP A 86 2.40 1.14 1.20
CA TRP A 86 2.39 -0.26 0.77
C TRP A 86 1.07 -0.95 1.07
N ASN A 87 0.83 -2.05 0.35
CA ASN A 87 -0.20 -3.04 0.63
C ASN A 87 -1.61 -2.46 0.80
N PRO A 88 -2.17 -1.79 -0.22
CA PRO A 88 -3.55 -1.35 -0.16
C PRO A 88 -4.49 -2.55 -0.11
N VAL A 89 -5.43 -2.55 0.82
CA VAL A 89 -6.49 -3.56 0.95
C VAL A 89 -7.84 -2.92 1.22
N ILE A 90 -8.91 -3.57 0.77
CA ILE A 90 -10.26 -3.08 0.97
C ILE A 90 -10.80 -3.60 2.31
N MET A 91 -11.21 -2.68 3.15
CA MET A 91 -11.87 -2.98 4.42
C MET A 91 -13.33 -3.36 4.22
N HIS A 92 -13.94 -4.01 5.21
CA HIS A 92 -15.36 -4.38 5.17
C HIS A 92 -16.32 -3.20 4.99
N ASN A 93 -15.91 -2.01 5.40
CA ASN A 93 -16.68 -0.76 5.23
C ASN A 93 -16.42 -0.06 3.89
N GLY A 94 -15.69 -0.69 2.97
CA GLY A 94 -15.37 -0.15 1.65
C GLY A 94 -14.22 0.88 1.62
N ARG A 95 -13.63 1.21 2.76
CA ARG A 95 -12.44 2.08 2.81
C ARG A 95 -11.20 1.31 2.38
N VAL A 96 -10.18 2.02 1.96
CA VAL A 96 -8.87 1.48 1.61
C VAL A 96 -7.94 1.63 2.80
N MET A 97 -7.45 0.53 3.31
CA MET A 97 -6.42 0.49 4.35
C MET A 97 -5.06 0.26 3.70
N TYR A 98 -4.00 0.82 4.27
CA TYR A 98 -2.65 0.65 3.78
C TYR A 98 -1.61 0.92 4.86
N THR A 99 -0.39 0.46 4.67
CA THR A 99 0.75 0.76 5.52
C THR A 99 1.46 2.00 4.99
N ARG A 100 1.73 2.97 5.86
CA ARG A 100 2.50 4.17 5.56
C ARG A 100 3.79 4.19 6.37
N TRP A 101 4.90 4.41 5.72
CA TRP A 101 6.17 4.68 6.38
C TRP A 101 6.26 6.16 6.76
N GLU A 102 6.65 6.41 8.00
CA GLU A 102 6.94 7.76 8.49
C GLU A 102 8.44 7.89 8.75
N TYR A 103 9.13 8.60 7.88
CA TYR A 103 10.54 8.95 8.04
C TYR A 103 10.64 10.41 8.48
N THR A 104 10.19 10.69 9.69
CA THR A 104 10.16 12.01 10.29
C THR A 104 11.14 12.08 11.46
N ASP A 105 10.99 13.04 12.35
CA ASP A 105 11.78 13.21 13.58
C ASP A 105 11.64 12.06 14.59
N LEU A 106 10.64 11.21 14.41
CA LEU A 106 10.56 9.94 15.11
C LEU A 106 11.59 8.98 14.54
N THR A 107 12.22 8.18 15.39
CA THR A 107 13.16 7.17 14.95
C THR A 107 12.54 6.35 13.82
N HIS A 108 13.02 6.54 12.61
CA HIS A 108 12.57 5.88 11.37
C HIS A 108 12.50 4.35 11.45
N TYR A 109 13.02 3.80 12.49
CA TYR A 109 13.09 2.40 12.87
C TYR A 109 11.72 1.73 12.96
N PHE A 110 10.70 2.46 13.38
CA PHE A 110 9.49 1.85 13.92
C PHE A 110 8.20 2.31 13.26
N SER A 111 8.24 3.37 12.49
CA SER A 111 7.03 4.02 12.02
C SER A 111 6.47 3.41 10.74
N ARG A 112 5.80 2.29 10.90
CA ARG A 112 4.94 1.67 9.87
C ARG A 112 3.51 1.71 10.39
N ILE A 113 2.88 2.87 10.28
CA ILE A 113 1.52 3.07 10.75
C ILE A 113 0.49 2.58 9.75
N ILE A 114 -0.64 2.16 10.27
CA ILE A 114 -1.76 1.75 9.45
C ILE A 114 -2.66 2.96 9.22
N MET A 115 -2.82 3.31 7.97
CA MET A 115 -3.68 4.39 7.50
C MET A 115 -4.92 3.82 6.82
N HIS A 116 -5.96 4.64 6.70
CA HIS A 116 -7.07 4.37 5.84
C HIS A 116 -7.64 5.64 5.20
N MET A 117 -8.28 5.49 4.05
CA MET A 117 -8.89 6.57 3.28
C MET A 117 -10.14 6.08 2.56
N ASN A 118 -10.94 7.00 2.03
CA ASN A 118 -11.95 6.64 1.05
C ASN A 118 -11.30 6.19 -0.26
N PRO A 119 -11.98 5.40 -1.12
CA PRO A 119 -11.43 4.95 -2.40
C PRO A 119 -11.00 6.07 -3.34
N ASP A 120 -11.46 7.28 -3.12
CA ASP A 120 -11.07 8.46 -3.88
C ASP A 120 -9.89 9.24 -3.27
N GLY A 121 -9.29 8.75 -2.18
CA GLY A 121 -8.17 9.36 -1.49
C GLY A 121 -8.56 10.41 -0.43
N THR A 122 -9.84 10.71 -0.29
CA THR A 122 -10.32 11.65 0.74
C THR A 122 -10.34 11.03 2.12
N GLU A 123 -10.44 11.86 3.17
CA GLU A 123 -10.48 11.45 4.58
C GLU A 123 -9.35 10.49 4.97
N ASN A 124 -8.14 10.79 4.50
CA ASN A 124 -6.95 10.04 4.86
C ASN A 124 -6.60 10.28 6.33
N LYS A 125 -6.55 9.20 7.12
CA LYS A 125 -6.27 9.25 8.55
C LYS A 125 -5.68 7.96 9.08
N ALA A 126 -5.02 8.04 10.23
CA ALA A 126 -4.50 6.86 10.90
C ALA A 126 -5.62 5.96 11.39
N LEU A 127 -5.46 4.66 11.17
CA LEU A 127 -6.32 3.61 11.74
C LEU A 127 -5.70 3.07 13.02
N PHE A 128 -4.39 2.85 13.01
CA PHE A 128 -3.68 2.26 14.15
C PHE A 128 -2.18 2.59 14.12
N GLY A 129 -1.58 2.76 15.29
CA GLY A 129 -0.13 2.92 15.46
C GLY A 129 0.39 4.35 15.48
N SER A 130 -0.43 5.37 15.24
CA SER A 130 0.03 6.77 15.19
C SER A 130 0.39 7.39 16.54
N GLY A 131 -0.09 6.85 17.63
CA GLY A 131 0.21 7.35 18.98
C GLY A 131 0.83 6.31 19.90
N ALA A 132 1.01 5.10 19.40
CA ALA A 132 1.48 3.97 20.19
C ALA A 132 2.94 3.65 19.87
N MET A 133 3.71 3.38 20.91
CA MET A 133 5.09 2.90 20.78
C MET A 133 5.17 1.46 20.29
N PHE A 134 4.07 0.69 20.34
CA PHE A 134 4.01 -0.70 19.95
C PHE A 134 2.56 -1.18 19.76
N PRO A 135 2.26 -1.98 18.71
CA PRO A 135 3.14 -2.32 17.59
C PRO A 135 3.17 -1.19 16.55
N ASN A 136 4.34 -0.81 16.10
CA ASN A 136 4.56 0.33 15.22
C ASN A 136 5.32 -0.01 13.93
N SER A 137 5.53 -1.29 13.67
CA SER A 137 6.13 -1.80 12.43
C SER A 137 5.32 -3.01 11.95
N THR A 138 4.24 -2.72 11.23
CA THR A 138 3.27 -3.71 10.77
C THR A 138 3.26 -3.82 9.26
N PHE A 139 3.11 -5.04 8.75
CA PHE A 139 3.16 -5.37 7.33
C PHE A 139 2.02 -6.31 6.94
N ASP A 140 1.65 -6.32 5.67
CA ASP A 140 0.73 -7.27 5.05
C ASP A 140 -0.59 -7.45 5.83
N ILE A 141 -1.17 -6.31 6.25
CA ILE A 141 -2.35 -6.32 7.09
C ILE A 141 -3.58 -6.60 6.24
N GLN A 142 -4.41 -7.52 6.74
CA GLN A 142 -5.66 -7.92 6.11
C GLN A 142 -6.84 -7.80 7.09
N PRO A 143 -8.02 -7.39 6.64
CA PRO A 143 -9.24 -7.52 7.44
C PRO A 143 -9.50 -8.98 7.78
N LEU A 144 -9.83 -9.27 9.03
CA LEU A 144 -10.16 -10.63 9.45
C LEU A 144 -11.55 -11.01 8.96
N PRO A 145 -11.70 -12.07 8.13
CA PRO A 145 -13.01 -12.48 7.65
C PRO A 145 -14.01 -12.75 8.78
N GLY A 146 -15.23 -12.23 8.63
CA GLY A 146 -16.28 -12.37 9.63
C GLY A 146 -16.19 -11.42 10.84
N HIS A 147 -15.24 -10.50 10.85
CA HIS A 147 -15.07 -9.49 11.91
C HIS A 147 -15.09 -8.08 11.33
N SER A 148 -15.88 -7.19 11.93
CA SER A 148 -16.04 -5.81 11.42
C SER A 148 -14.85 -4.89 11.71
N SER A 149 -14.06 -5.18 12.76
CA SER A 149 -13.00 -4.31 13.30
C SER A 149 -11.67 -5.01 13.55
N ALA A 150 -11.61 -6.34 13.42
CA ALA A 150 -10.38 -7.08 13.68
C ALA A 150 -9.56 -7.28 12.40
N PHE A 151 -8.25 -7.31 12.57
CA PHE A 151 -7.26 -7.44 11.51
C PHE A 151 -6.22 -8.48 11.86
N VAL A 152 -5.63 -9.09 10.83
CA VAL A 152 -4.45 -9.95 10.93
C VAL A 152 -3.30 -9.27 10.18
N GLY A 153 -2.10 -9.36 10.71
CA GLY A 153 -0.92 -8.77 10.08
C GLY A 153 0.37 -9.35 10.60
N ILE A 154 1.48 -8.84 10.12
CA ILE A 154 2.81 -9.25 10.53
C ILE A 154 3.50 -8.11 11.25
N ILE A 155 4.06 -8.35 12.44
CA ILE A 155 5.01 -7.44 13.09
C ILE A 155 6.42 -7.90 12.73
N SER A 156 7.23 -6.99 12.19
CA SER A 156 8.63 -7.26 11.84
C SER A 156 9.52 -6.05 12.10
N GLY A 157 10.83 -6.27 12.09
CA GLY A 157 11.81 -5.20 12.13
C GLY A 157 11.97 -4.46 10.80
N HIS A 158 12.70 -3.35 10.82
CA HIS A 158 12.95 -2.51 9.66
C HIS A 158 14.26 -2.83 8.94
N HIS A 159 15.37 -2.84 9.67
CA HIS A 159 16.72 -3.11 9.14
C HIS A 159 17.30 -4.42 9.64
N GLY A 160 18.12 -5.05 8.82
CA GLY A 160 18.97 -6.19 9.20
C GLY A 160 18.24 -7.50 9.46
N VAL A 161 16.94 -7.57 9.21
CA VAL A 161 16.14 -8.79 9.35
C VAL A 161 15.35 -9.04 8.07
N ALA A 162 15.22 -10.32 7.73
CA ALA A 162 14.21 -10.71 6.76
C ALA A 162 12.84 -10.22 7.25
N ARG A 163 11.97 -9.82 6.33
CA ARG A 163 10.60 -9.38 6.67
C ARG A 163 9.70 -10.54 7.06
N SER A 164 10.26 -11.45 7.82
CA SER A 164 9.57 -12.53 8.50
C SER A 164 9.41 -12.11 9.96
N GLY A 165 8.20 -12.05 10.43
CA GLY A 165 7.90 -11.60 11.77
C GLY A 165 6.91 -12.50 12.46
N ARG A 166 6.22 -11.95 13.46
CA ARG A 166 5.13 -12.65 14.14
C ARG A 166 3.80 -12.25 13.53
N ILE A 167 2.94 -13.23 13.29
CA ILE A 167 1.54 -12.97 12.96
C ILE A 167 0.85 -12.43 14.22
N ILE A 168 0.13 -11.35 14.05
CA ILE A 168 -0.67 -10.71 15.10
C ILE A 168 -2.12 -10.61 14.69
N LEU A 169 -2.99 -10.64 15.68
CA LEU A 169 -4.38 -10.22 15.60
C LEU A 169 -4.53 -8.96 16.43
N PHE A 170 -5.19 -7.96 15.90
CA PHE A 170 -5.48 -6.72 16.62
C PHE A 170 -6.83 -6.15 16.24
N ASP A 171 -7.39 -5.38 17.15
CA ASP A 171 -8.71 -4.74 17.00
C ASP A 171 -8.62 -3.28 17.44
N PRO A 172 -8.48 -2.32 16.51
CA PRO A 172 -8.38 -0.90 16.85
C PRO A 172 -9.59 -0.35 17.60
N SER A 173 -10.74 -1.01 17.53
CA SER A 173 -11.95 -0.57 18.25
C SER A 173 -11.87 -0.82 19.75
N LYS A 174 -10.87 -1.56 20.21
CA LYS A 174 -10.65 -1.92 21.61
C LYS A 174 -9.38 -1.28 22.21
N ALA A 175 -8.73 -0.41 21.44
CA ALA A 175 -7.49 0.27 21.86
C ALA A 175 -7.80 1.60 22.59
#